data_d2e3264233018c55764c3a6ce3c08f75
#
_entry.id   d2e3264233018c55764c3a6ce3c08f75
#
_cell.length_a   1.000
_cell.length_b   1.000
_cell.length_c   1.000
_cell.angle_alpha   90.00
_cell.angle_beta   90.00
_cell.angle_gamma   90.00
#
_symmetry.space_group_name_H-M   'P 1'
#
loop_
_entity.id
_entity.type
_entity.pdbx_description
1 polymer ?
#
loop_
_entity_poly.entity_id
_entity_poly.type
_entity_poly.pdbx_seq_one_letter_code
_entity_poly.pdbx_strand_id
1 'polypeptide(L)'
;MSKINNSSIAQRYFWIAFALVIVFIMIIGKAFYTMTAKKQYWIEVASRLKSDSITVKPNRGNILSCDGQLMASSIPEYKIYMDFGIDNEDQDSLWNDKVDSVCTGLSKIFPERSAAEFKRHLEEGHNKKARHWPIWPKRITYNTYTEVKALPFFSLSKNTSGFHEEEFNARRRPFGSLGERTIGSMYGAKDSARLGLE
;
A
#
# COMPACT_ATOMS: atom_id res chain seq x y z
N MET A 1 29.97 -11.07 -63.95
CA MET A 1 30.07 -11.53 -62.57
C MET A 1 31.25 -10.79 -61.92
N SER A 2 30.94 -9.83 -61.06
CA SER A 2 31.92 -9.05 -60.32
C SER A 2 32.57 -9.97 -59.28
N LYS A 3 33.91 -10.18 -59.37
CA LYS A 3 34.68 -10.89 -58.35
C LYS A 3 34.60 -10.07 -57.05
N ILE A 4 33.77 -10.54 -56.09
CA ILE A 4 33.71 -9.96 -54.75
C ILE A 4 35.09 -10.13 -54.11
N ASN A 5 35.80 -9.03 -53.90
CA ASN A 5 37.14 -9.02 -53.34
C ASN A 5 37.02 -9.32 -51.83
N ASN A 6 37.23 -10.60 -51.44
CA ASN A 6 37.09 -11.07 -50.06
C ASN A 6 37.98 -10.29 -49.06
N SER A 7 39.08 -9.72 -49.51
CA SER A 7 39.98 -8.89 -48.70
C SER A 7 39.31 -7.57 -48.23
N SER A 8 38.56 -6.92 -49.13
CA SER A 8 37.84 -5.67 -48.79
C SER A 8 36.69 -5.89 -47.85
N ILE A 9 36.05 -7.07 -47.93
CA ILE A 9 34.96 -7.45 -47.02
C ILE A 9 35.55 -7.75 -45.63
N ALA A 10 36.61 -8.56 -45.57
CA ALA A 10 37.29 -8.89 -44.30
C ALA A 10 37.81 -7.64 -43.57
N GLN A 11 38.35 -6.67 -44.33
CA GLN A 11 38.83 -5.42 -43.76
C GLN A 11 37.70 -4.56 -43.15
N ARG A 12 36.51 -4.54 -43.76
CA ARG A 12 35.34 -3.84 -43.22
C ARG A 12 34.83 -4.51 -41.93
N TYR A 13 34.75 -5.83 -41.89
CA TYR A 13 34.38 -6.56 -40.67
C TYR A 13 35.39 -6.37 -39.54
N PHE A 14 36.68 -6.31 -39.85
CA PHE A 14 37.72 -6.03 -38.88
C PHE A 14 37.51 -4.67 -38.21
N TRP A 15 37.23 -3.61 -38.97
CA TRP A 15 36.96 -2.29 -38.39
C TRP A 15 35.71 -2.23 -37.54
N ILE A 16 34.64 -2.93 -37.94
CA ILE A 16 33.42 -3.04 -37.17
C ILE A 16 33.69 -3.79 -35.86
N ALA A 17 34.36 -4.93 -35.93
CA ALA A 17 34.73 -5.71 -34.75
C ALA A 17 35.62 -4.90 -33.80
N PHE A 18 36.61 -4.18 -34.34
CA PHE A 18 37.48 -3.32 -33.56
C PHE A 18 36.73 -2.19 -32.86
N ALA A 19 35.77 -1.55 -33.54
CA ALA A 19 34.91 -0.54 -32.93
C ALA A 19 34.04 -1.11 -31.78
N LEU A 20 33.49 -2.30 -31.95
CA LEU A 20 32.72 -2.99 -30.91
C LEU A 20 33.58 -3.32 -29.69
N VAL A 21 34.83 -3.77 -29.90
CA VAL A 21 35.77 -4.04 -28.80
C VAL A 21 36.09 -2.77 -28.04
N ILE A 22 36.29 -1.64 -28.70
CA ILE A 22 36.51 -0.34 -28.03
C ILE A 22 35.34 0.05 -27.19
N VAL A 23 34.11 -0.05 -27.72
CA VAL A 23 32.88 0.24 -26.97
C VAL A 23 32.76 -0.67 -25.75
N PHE A 24 33.05 -1.94 -25.90
CA PHE A 24 33.02 -2.91 -24.79
C PHE A 24 34.02 -2.56 -23.69
N ILE A 25 35.27 -2.22 -24.06
CA ILE A 25 36.28 -1.77 -23.09
C ILE A 25 35.84 -0.48 -22.37
N MET A 26 35.24 0.45 -23.11
CA MET A 26 34.73 1.70 -22.53
C MET A 26 33.61 1.45 -21.50
N ILE A 27 32.68 0.54 -21.76
CA ILE A 27 31.61 0.16 -20.84
C ILE A 27 32.18 -0.48 -19.57
N ILE A 28 33.09 -1.43 -19.72
CA ILE A 28 33.76 -2.08 -18.58
C ILE A 28 34.55 -1.06 -17.76
N GLY A 29 35.32 -0.21 -18.41
CA GLY A 29 36.09 0.85 -17.75
C GLY A 29 35.19 1.80 -16.96
N LYS A 30 34.06 2.19 -17.53
CA LYS A 30 33.06 3.04 -16.84
C LYS A 30 32.43 2.32 -15.65
N ALA A 31 32.10 1.04 -15.80
CA ALA A 31 31.56 0.23 -14.70
C ALA A 31 32.57 0.13 -13.55
N PHE A 32 33.83 -0.18 -13.84
CA PHE A 32 34.89 -0.26 -12.85
C PHE A 32 35.12 1.09 -12.14
N TYR A 33 35.15 2.19 -12.91
CA TYR A 33 35.24 3.53 -12.35
C TYR A 33 34.08 3.84 -11.40
N THR A 34 32.85 3.46 -11.78
CA THR A 34 31.67 3.70 -10.93
C THR A 34 31.73 2.87 -9.64
N MET A 35 32.19 1.63 -9.72
CA MET A 35 32.33 0.74 -8.57
C MET A 35 33.42 1.19 -7.58
N THR A 36 34.50 1.79 -8.08
CA THR A 36 35.63 2.19 -7.23
C THR A 36 35.56 3.65 -6.81
N ALA A 37 35.54 4.57 -7.76
CA ALA A 37 35.62 6.01 -7.49
C ALA A 37 34.33 6.59 -6.92
N LYS A 38 33.15 6.06 -7.32
CA LYS A 38 31.86 6.53 -6.85
C LYS A 38 31.22 5.66 -5.75
N LYS A 39 31.98 4.71 -5.21
CA LYS A 39 31.48 3.79 -4.16
C LYS A 39 30.88 4.54 -2.98
N GLN A 40 31.56 5.56 -2.49
CA GLN A 40 31.15 6.32 -1.31
C GLN A 40 29.85 7.09 -1.54
N TYR A 41 29.72 7.70 -2.73
CA TYR A 41 28.49 8.36 -3.16
C TYR A 41 27.28 7.40 -3.15
N TRP A 42 27.45 6.20 -3.73
CA TRP A 42 26.35 5.22 -3.78
C TRP A 42 26.00 4.63 -2.42
N ILE A 43 27.00 4.47 -1.51
CA ILE A 43 26.74 4.08 -0.13
C ILE A 43 25.92 5.16 0.59
N GLU A 44 26.25 6.43 0.39
CA GLU A 44 25.50 7.53 0.96
C GLU A 44 24.07 7.61 0.40
N VAL A 45 23.88 7.44 -0.91
CA VAL A 45 22.55 7.37 -1.53
C VAL A 45 21.75 6.18 -0.98
N ALA A 46 22.38 5.01 -0.84
CA ALA A 46 21.75 3.82 -0.26
C ALA A 46 21.36 4.01 1.21
N SER A 47 22.16 4.73 2.00
CA SER A 47 21.85 5.04 3.39
C SER A 47 20.67 6.02 3.55
N ARG A 48 20.39 6.81 2.52
CA ARG A 48 19.21 7.71 2.48
C ARG A 48 17.93 6.94 2.16
N LEU A 49 18.04 5.76 1.57
CA LEU A 49 16.91 4.84 1.44
C LEU A 49 16.58 4.32 2.83
N LYS A 50 15.65 4.99 3.50
CA LYS A 50 15.13 4.50 4.78
C LYS A 50 14.53 3.13 4.55
N SER A 51 15.19 2.11 5.08
CA SER A 51 14.56 0.82 5.31
C SER A 51 13.63 1.00 6.51
N ASP A 52 12.41 1.45 6.26
CA ASP A 52 11.38 1.48 7.28
C ASP A 52 11.03 0.02 7.59
N SER A 53 11.58 -0.49 8.69
CA SER A 53 11.14 -1.75 9.25
C SER A 53 9.76 -1.53 9.87
N ILE A 54 8.72 -1.91 9.13
CA ILE A 54 7.35 -1.89 9.64
C ILE A 54 7.22 -3.07 10.59
N THR A 55 7.02 -2.77 11.87
CA THR A 55 6.70 -3.80 12.86
C THR A 55 5.30 -4.31 12.60
N VAL A 56 5.18 -5.47 11.94
CA VAL A 56 3.89 -6.14 11.75
C VAL A 56 3.54 -6.85 13.05
N LYS A 57 2.46 -6.41 13.69
CA LYS A 57 1.93 -7.09 14.89
C LYS A 57 1.39 -8.46 14.48
N PRO A 58 1.76 -9.56 15.17
CA PRO A 58 1.23 -10.88 14.86
C PRO A 58 -0.27 -10.94 15.18
N ASN A 59 -1.00 -11.67 14.35
CA ASN A 59 -2.40 -11.96 14.59
C ASN A 59 -2.53 -13.02 15.68
N ARG A 60 -3.42 -12.79 16.64
CA ARG A 60 -3.71 -13.78 17.67
C ARG A 60 -4.53 -14.92 17.10
N GLY A 61 -4.21 -16.13 17.52
CA GLY A 61 -4.96 -17.33 17.19
C GLY A 61 -6.36 -17.36 17.79
N ASN A 62 -7.15 -18.34 17.39
CA ASN A 62 -8.47 -18.59 17.93
C ASN A 62 -8.38 -19.39 19.23
N ILE A 63 -9.26 -19.14 20.16
CA ILE A 63 -9.46 -19.95 21.35
C ILE A 63 -10.77 -20.74 21.16
N LEU A 64 -10.69 -22.04 21.23
CA LEU A 64 -11.81 -22.95 21.04
C LEU A 64 -12.16 -23.62 22.35
N SER A 65 -13.45 -23.99 22.51
CA SER A 65 -13.90 -24.88 23.57
C SER A 65 -13.54 -26.33 23.27
N CYS A 66 -13.76 -27.23 24.23
CA CYS A 66 -13.59 -28.69 24.00
C CYS A 66 -14.43 -29.24 22.86
N ASP A 67 -15.58 -28.63 22.58
CA ASP A 67 -16.51 -28.98 21.51
C ASP A 67 -16.15 -28.31 20.16
N GLY A 68 -15.00 -27.62 20.07
CA GLY A 68 -14.55 -26.90 18.88
C GLY A 68 -15.28 -25.59 18.62
N GLN A 69 -16.11 -25.10 19.55
CA GLN A 69 -16.78 -23.83 19.39
C GLN A 69 -15.83 -22.64 19.63
N LEU A 70 -16.01 -21.57 18.87
CA LEU A 70 -15.15 -20.41 18.89
C LEU A 70 -15.41 -19.52 20.12
N MET A 71 -14.53 -19.57 21.11
CA MET A 71 -14.63 -18.77 22.35
C MET A 71 -14.08 -17.35 22.19
N ALA A 72 -12.96 -17.22 21.45
CA ALA A 72 -12.40 -15.92 21.12
C ALA A 72 -11.68 -15.99 19.77
N SER A 73 -11.87 -14.96 18.93
CA SER A 73 -11.27 -14.85 17.59
C SER A 73 -10.85 -13.43 17.29
N SER A 74 -9.81 -13.28 16.48
CA SER A 74 -9.41 -11.99 15.92
C SER A 74 -10.09 -11.79 14.56
N ILE A 75 -10.87 -10.72 14.45
CA ILE A 75 -11.59 -10.37 13.23
C ILE A 75 -10.99 -9.07 12.70
N PRO A 76 -10.61 -8.99 11.40
CA PRO A 76 -10.09 -7.77 10.84
C PRO A 76 -11.18 -6.68 10.78
N GLU A 77 -10.84 -5.51 11.27
CA GLU A 77 -11.60 -4.27 11.13
C GLU A 77 -10.74 -3.25 10.38
N TYR A 78 -11.36 -2.39 9.60
CA TYR A 78 -10.67 -1.46 8.73
C TYR A 78 -11.03 -0.02 9.08
N LYS A 79 -10.05 0.87 9.02
CA LYS A 79 -10.26 2.30 8.88
C LYS A 79 -9.91 2.71 7.47
N ILE A 80 -10.71 3.55 6.88
CA ILE A 80 -10.57 3.98 5.49
C ILE A 80 -10.18 5.45 5.43
N TYR A 81 -9.19 5.73 4.61
CA TYR A 81 -8.61 7.07 4.45
C TYR A 81 -8.45 7.42 2.99
N MET A 82 -8.30 8.71 2.76
CA MET A 82 -8.05 9.30 1.46
C MET A 82 -6.76 10.10 1.49
N ASP A 83 -5.88 9.90 0.51
CA ASP A 83 -4.72 10.72 0.25
C ASP A 83 -5.01 11.65 -0.93
N PHE A 84 -5.18 12.93 -0.64
CA PHE A 84 -5.36 13.99 -1.62
C PHE A 84 -4.05 14.74 -1.94
N GLY A 85 -2.94 14.30 -1.39
CA GLY A 85 -1.61 14.90 -1.60
C GLY A 85 -0.79 14.20 -2.66
N ILE A 86 -1.40 13.35 -3.49
CA ILE A 86 -0.74 12.70 -4.62
C ILE A 86 -0.63 13.74 -5.75
N ASP A 87 0.59 14.07 -6.17
CA ASP A 87 0.83 14.96 -7.33
C ASP A 87 0.56 14.18 -8.63
N ASN A 88 -0.72 14.01 -8.94
CA ASN A 88 -1.17 13.37 -10.16
C ASN A 88 -2.33 14.21 -10.74
N GLU A 89 -2.08 14.85 -11.89
CA GLU A 89 -3.11 15.66 -12.58
C GLU A 89 -4.36 14.83 -12.92
N ASP A 90 -4.19 13.51 -13.11
CA ASP A 90 -5.30 12.59 -13.35
C ASP A 90 -6.20 12.44 -12.12
N GLN A 91 -5.66 12.55 -10.88
CA GLN A 91 -6.46 12.40 -9.66
C GLN A 91 -7.52 13.50 -9.54
N ASP A 92 -7.15 14.76 -9.73
CA ASP A 92 -8.07 15.90 -9.59
C ASP A 92 -9.17 15.84 -10.65
N SER A 93 -8.82 15.46 -11.87
CA SER A 93 -9.79 15.30 -12.96
C SER A 93 -10.78 14.17 -12.68
N LEU A 94 -10.29 12.99 -12.29
CA LEU A 94 -11.09 11.82 -11.95
C LEU A 94 -11.93 12.05 -10.69
N TRP A 95 -11.41 12.82 -9.72
CA TRP A 95 -12.13 13.20 -8.53
C TRP A 95 -13.35 14.04 -8.86
N ASN A 96 -13.18 15.13 -9.61
CA ASN A 96 -14.27 16.03 -10.00
C ASN A 96 -15.39 15.30 -10.75
N ASP A 97 -15.02 14.31 -11.56
CA ASP A 97 -15.97 13.54 -12.38
C ASP A 97 -16.77 12.51 -11.56
N LYS A 98 -16.18 11.94 -10.51
CA LYS A 98 -16.72 10.80 -9.77
C LYS A 98 -17.18 11.10 -8.34
N VAL A 99 -16.87 12.26 -7.80
CA VAL A 99 -17.14 12.62 -6.39
C VAL A 99 -18.63 12.46 -6.03
N ASP A 100 -19.53 12.87 -6.88
CA ASP A 100 -20.98 12.79 -6.61
C ASP A 100 -21.46 11.34 -6.57
N SER A 101 -20.92 10.51 -7.45
CA SER A 101 -21.22 9.07 -7.49
C SER A 101 -20.70 8.37 -6.25
N VAL A 102 -19.47 8.70 -5.82
CA VAL A 102 -18.86 8.18 -4.60
C VAL A 102 -19.65 8.59 -3.37
N CYS A 103 -20.00 9.87 -3.23
CA CYS A 103 -20.76 10.36 -2.08
C CYS A 103 -22.16 9.74 -2.00
N THR A 104 -22.80 9.52 -3.13
CA THR A 104 -24.07 8.80 -3.20
C THR A 104 -23.92 7.33 -2.79
N GLY A 105 -22.84 6.68 -3.22
CA GLY A 105 -22.50 5.31 -2.80
C GLY A 105 -22.21 5.22 -1.30
N LEU A 106 -21.43 6.15 -0.77
CA LEU A 106 -21.11 6.21 0.67
C LEU A 106 -22.35 6.42 1.53
N SER A 107 -23.30 7.28 1.11
CA SER A 107 -24.53 7.50 1.85
C SER A 107 -25.46 6.29 1.89
N LYS A 108 -25.37 5.39 0.90
CA LYS A 108 -26.09 4.10 0.91
C LYS A 108 -25.46 3.11 1.89
N ILE A 109 -24.13 3.08 1.96
CA ILE A 109 -23.39 2.19 2.87
C ILE A 109 -23.46 2.69 4.31
N PHE A 110 -23.40 4.02 4.50
CA PHE A 110 -23.43 4.69 5.82
C PHE A 110 -24.63 5.65 5.90
N PRO A 111 -25.81 5.14 6.23
CA PRO A 111 -27.05 5.96 6.29
C PRO A 111 -27.03 7.03 7.39
N GLU A 112 -26.05 6.98 8.31
CA GLU A 112 -25.85 7.99 9.37
C GLU A 112 -25.49 9.38 8.82
N ARG A 113 -24.99 9.47 7.55
CA ARG A 113 -24.61 10.72 6.87
C ARG A 113 -25.22 10.83 5.49
N SER A 114 -25.66 12.02 5.14
CA SER A 114 -26.16 12.33 3.80
C SER A 114 -25.03 12.43 2.77
N ALA A 115 -25.35 12.24 1.49
CA ALA A 115 -24.38 12.41 0.39
C ALA A 115 -23.77 13.81 0.36
N ALA A 116 -24.57 14.86 0.70
CA ALA A 116 -24.09 16.23 0.76
C ALA A 116 -23.07 16.46 1.90
N GLU A 117 -23.25 15.78 3.04
CA GLU A 117 -22.30 15.86 4.16
C GLU A 117 -20.99 15.13 3.83
N PHE A 118 -21.07 13.96 3.16
CA PHE A 118 -19.88 13.29 2.65
C PHE A 118 -19.13 14.15 1.65
N LYS A 119 -19.84 14.77 0.71
CA LYS A 119 -19.23 15.65 -0.29
C LYS A 119 -18.49 16.79 0.37
N ARG A 120 -19.13 17.53 1.29
CA ARG A 120 -18.51 18.63 2.02
C ARG A 120 -17.27 18.16 2.80
N HIS A 121 -17.35 17.02 3.48
CA HIS A 121 -16.26 16.48 4.26
C HIS A 121 -15.04 16.09 3.37
N LEU A 122 -15.29 15.45 2.24
CA LEU A 122 -14.24 15.02 1.33
C LEU A 122 -13.64 16.20 0.54
N GLU A 123 -14.46 17.18 0.14
CA GLU A 123 -13.99 18.43 -0.48
C GLU A 123 -13.12 19.25 0.47
N GLU A 124 -13.42 19.25 1.78
CA GLU A 124 -12.55 19.88 2.77
C GLU A 124 -11.17 19.21 2.82
N GLY A 125 -11.11 17.89 2.78
CA GLY A 125 -9.86 17.13 2.71
C GLY A 125 -9.09 17.38 1.42
N HIS A 126 -9.79 17.43 0.29
CA HIS A 126 -9.23 17.72 -1.02
C HIS A 126 -8.62 19.13 -1.10
N ASN A 127 -9.34 20.16 -0.64
CA ASN A 127 -8.87 21.54 -0.60
C ASN A 127 -7.62 21.72 0.29
N LYS A 128 -7.51 20.93 1.36
CA LYS A 128 -6.35 20.92 2.25
C LYS A 128 -5.18 20.06 1.73
N LYS A 129 -5.36 19.35 0.62
CA LYS A 129 -4.41 18.35 0.10
C LYS A 129 -3.92 17.40 1.19
N ALA A 130 -4.85 16.94 2.03
CA ALA A 130 -4.55 16.13 3.19
C ALA A 130 -4.15 14.72 2.76
N ARG A 131 -3.00 14.22 3.26
CA ARG A 131 -2.47 12.89 2.90
C ARG A 131 -3.11 11.74 3.67
N HIS A 132 -3.78 12.03 4.78
CA HIS A 132 -4.39 11.01 5.64
C HIS A 132 -5.75 11.51 6.14
N TRP A 133 -6.71 11.64 5.23
CA TRP A 133 -8.03 12.15 5.53
C TRP A 133 -9.01 11.00 5.79
N PRO A 134 -9.61 10.90 6.99
CA PRO A 134 -10.52 9.80 7.29
C PRO A 134 -11.83 9.98 6.52
N ILE A 135 -12.22 8.98 5.74
CA ILE A 135 -13.51 8.96 5.05
C ILE A 135 -14.62 8.68 6.06
N TRP A 136 -14.35 7.75 6.99
CA TRP A 136 -15.25 7.37 8.05
C TRP A 136 -14.52 7.32 9.40
N PRO A 137 -15.07 7.89 10.48
CA PRO A 137 -14.36 8.00 11.77
C PRO A 137 -14.27 6.68 12.55
N LYS A 138 -15.22 5.77 12.32
CA LYS A 138 -15.30 4.48 13.01
C LYS A 138 -14.60 3.39 12.21
N ARG A 139 -14.22 2.30 12.86
CA ARG A 139 -13.79 1.08 12.19
C ARG A 139 -14.97 0.39 11.53
N ILE A 140 -14.74 -0.21 10.39
CA ILE A 140 -15.73 -0.91 9.59
C ILE A 140 -15.35 -2.39 9.44
N THR A 141 -16.35 -3.22 9.20
CA THR A 141 -16.14 -4.65 8.94
C THR A 141 -15.56 -4.88 7.56
N TYR A 142 -15.02 -6.07 7.31
CA TYR A 142 -14.51 -6.47 6.00
C TYR A 142 -15.56 -6.36 4.88
N ASN A 143 -16.81 -6.77 5.16
CA ASN A 143 -17.89 -6.67 4.16
C ASN A 143 -18.13 -5.22 3.75
N THR A 144 -18.30 -4.33 4.73
CA THR A 144 -18.49 -2.90 4.48
C THR A 144 -17.28 -2.28 3.76
N TYR A 145 -16.05 -2.69 4.11
CA TYR A 145 -14.84 -2.26 3.41
C TYR A 145 -14.87 -2.67 1.94
N THR A 146 -15.28 -3.90 1.63
CA THR A 146 -15.37 -4.42 0.26
C THR A 146 -16.41 -3.64 -0.56
N GLU A 147 -17.55 -3.29 0.04
CA GLU A 147 -18.58 -2.45 -0.59
C GLU A 147 -18.05 -1.04 -0.89
N VAL A 148 -17.34 -0.43 0.05
CA VAL A 148 -16.72 0.90 -0.17
C VAL A 148 -15.67 0.83 -1.27
N LYS A 149 -14.80 -0.19 -1.25
CA LYS A 149 -13.76 -0.38 -2.27
C LYS A 149 -14.31 -0.61 -3.67
N ALA A 150 -15.51 -1.14 -3.79
CA ALA A 150 -16.18 -1.33 -5.09
C ALA A 150 -16.72 -0.04 -5.71
N LEU A 151 -16.70 1.09 -4.99
CA LEU A 151 -17.14 2.38 -5.53
C LEU A 151 -16.25 2.87 -6.69
N PRO A 152 -16.80 3.59 -7.68
CA PRO A 152 -16.14 3.86 -8.97
C PRO A 152 -14.76 4.52 -8.89
N PHE A 153 -14.51 5.32 -7.85
CA PHE A 153 -13.22 5.99 -7.64
C PHE A 153 -12.27 5.15 -6.76
N PHE A 154 -12.81 4.51 -5.72
CA PHE A 154 -12.02 3.72 -4.78
C PHE A 154 -11.59 2.36 -5.33
N SER A 155 -12.21 1.89 -6.41
CA SER A 155 -11.81 0.68 -7.15
C SER A 155 -10.52 0.87 -7.96
N LEU A 156 -10.09 2.10 -8.18
CA LEU A 156 -8.84 2.41 -8.87
C LEU A 156 -7.62 2.06 -8.01
N SER A 157 -6.44 2.04 -8.63
CA SER A 157 -5.22 1.76 -7.88
C SER A 157 -4.99 2.80 -6.77
N LYS A 158 -4.34 2.41 -5.69
CA LYS A 158 -4.00 3.26 -4.56
C LYS A 158 -3.24 4.53 -4.97
N ASN A 159 -2.36 4.40 -5.96
CA ASN A 159 -1.54 5.51 -6.47
C ASN A 159 -2.34 6.49 -7.36
N THR A 160 -3.51 6.07 -7.85
CA THR A 160 -4.37 6.90 -8.70
C THR A 160 -5.51 7.52 -7.89
N SER A 161 -6.17 6.71 -7.08
CA SER A 161 -7.30 7.19 -6.26
C SER A 161 -6.87 7.85 -4.96
N GLY A 162 -5.74 7.43 -4.37
CA GLY A 162 -5.37 7.83 -3.01
C GLY A 162 -6.13 7.10 -1.92
N PHE A 163 -7.03 6.20 -2.27
CA PHE A 163 -7.77 5.40 -1.29
C PHE A 163 -6.85 4.39 -0.63
N HIS A 164 -6.79 4.40 0.70
CA HIS A 164 -6.02 3.43 1.46
C HIS A 164 -6.75 3.05 2.74
N GLU A 165 -6.46 1.85 3.17
CA GLU A 165 -7.00 1.23 4.36
C GLU A 165 -5.90 0.99 5.39
N GLU A 166 -6.32 1.02 6.66
CA GLU A 166 -5.52 0.60 7.80
C GLU A 166 -6.25 -0.55 8.49
N GLU A 167 -5.59 -1.71 8.56
CA GLU A 167 -6.16 -2.92 9.15
C GLU A 167 -5.91 -2.95 10.66
N PHE A 168 -6.96 -3.28 11.41
CA PHE A 168 -6.93 -3.48 12.84
C PHE A 168 -7.52 -4.84 13.19
N ASN A 169 -6.91 -5.55 14.12
CA ASN A 169 -7.44 -6.80 14.63
C ASN A 169 -8.28 -6.54 15.87
N ALA A 170 -9.60 -6.74 15.74
CA ALA A 170 -10.53 -6.66 16.86
C ALA A 170 -10.74 -8.05 17.45
N ARG A 171 -10.53 -8.18 18.76
CA ARG A 171 -10.82 -9.43 19.48
C ARG A 171 -12.31 -9.55 19.75
N ARG A 172 -12.94 -10.56 19.20
CA ARG A 172 -14.38 -10.84 19.36
C ARG A 172 -14.58 -12.09 20.20
N ARG A 173 -15.55 -12.04 21.10
CA ARG A 173 -15.99 -13.14 21.95
C ARG A 173 -17.45 -13.42 21.64
N PRO A 174 -17.78 -14.45 20.86
CA PRO A 174 -19.15 -14.75 20.47
C PRO A 174 -20.07 -15.03 21.66
N PHE A 175 -19.52 -15.63 22.72
CA PHE A 175 -20.27 -15.97 23.95
C PHE A 175 -20.17 -14.92 25.05
N GLY A 176 -19.77 -13.70 24.74
CA GLY A 176 -19.70 -12.58 25.67
C GLY A 176 -18.74 -12.84 26.83
N SER A 177 -19.29 -12.83 28.05
CA SER A 177 -18.54 -13.01 29.31
C SER A 177 -18.25 -14.45 29.67
N LEU A 178 -18.69 -15.44 28.88
CA LEU A 178 -18.43 -16.85 29.16
C LEU A 178 -16.91 -17.14 29.14
N GLY A 179 -16.42 -17.64 30.26
CA GLY A 179 -14.99 -17.93 30.40
C GLY A 179 -14.07 -16.70 30.47
N GLU A 180 -14.62 -15.51 30.77
CA GLU A 180 -13.88 -14.26 30.76
C GLU A 180 -12.63 -14.28 31.64
N ARG A 181 -12.69 -14.90 32.82
CA ARG A 181 -11.56 -15.03 33.75
C ARG A 181 -10.47 -15.96 33.21
N THR A 182 -10.86 -16.99 32.45
CA THR A 182 -9.93 -17.96 31.85
C THR A 182 -9.29 -17.42 30.58
N ILE A 183 -10.10 -16.83 29.71
CA ILE A 183 -9.65 -16.22 28.46
C ILE A 183 -8.81 -14.98 28.75
N GLY A 184 -9.23 -14.19 29.75
CA GLY A 184 -8.58 -12.92 30.08
C GLY A 184 -8.97 -11.80 29.12
N SER A 185 -8.36 -10.65 29.29
CA SER A 185 -8.53 -9.51 28.41
C SER A 185 -7.29 -8.63 28.39
N MET A 186 -7.05 -7.97 27.29
CA MET A 186 -5.96 -7.01 27.15
C MET A 186 -6.43 -5.63 27.63
N TYR A 187 -5.68 -5.05 28.54
CA TYR A 187 -5.89 -3.71 29.03
C TYR A 187 -4.67 -2.82 28.78
N GLY A 188 -4.92 -1.65 28.21
CA GLY A 188 -3.94 -0.58 28.06
C GLY A 188 -3.23 -0.52 26.71
N ALA A 189 -2.53 0.59 26.49
CA ALA A 189 -1.88 0.93 25.22
C ALA A 189 -0.63 0.09 24.88
N LYS A 190 -0.20 -0.79 25.78
CA LYS A 190 1.06 -1.57 25.63
C LYS A 190 0.83 -3.08 25.61
N ASP A 191 -0.13 -3.55 24.86
CA ASP A 191 -0.28 -4.98 24.50
C ASP A 191 0.07 -6.01 25.61
N SER A 192 -0.04 -5.66 26.89
CA SER A 192 0.22 -6.57 27.98
C SER A 192 -1.06 -7.29 28.39
N ALA A 193 -1.08 -8.59 28.23
CA ALA A 193 -2.12 -9.44 28.78
C ALA A 193 -2.03 -9.38 30.32
N ARG A 194 -3.11 -9.03 31.00
CA ARG A 194 -3.10 -8.93 32.46
C ARG A 194 -3.38 -10.25 33.13
N LEU A 195 -4.28 -11.04 32.63
CA LEU A 195 -4.67 -12.34 33.19
C LEU A 195 -5.34 -13.19 32.11
N GLY A 196 -5.09 -14.48 32.12
CA GLY A 196 -5.73 -15.45 31.24
C GLY A 196 -4.84 -15.90 30.07
N LEU A 197 -5.47 -16.43 29.03
CA LEU A 197 -4.82 -16.97 27.83
C LEU A 197 -4.54 -15.91 26.77
N GLU A 198 -4.98 -14.69 26.92
CA GLU A 198 -4.77 -13.57 26.01
C GLU A 198 -3.60 -12.68 26.41
#